data_1fa3e68aef2d62d43aff45fdc5a3c768
#
_entry.id   1fa3e68aef2d62d43aff45fdc5a3c768
#
_cell.length_a   1.000
_cell.length_b   1.000
_cell.length_c   1.000
_cell.angle_alpha   90.00
_cell.angle_beta   90.00
_cell.angle_gamma   90.00
#
_symmetry.space_group_name_H-M   'P 1'
#
loop_
_entity.id
_entity.type
_entity.pdbx_description
1 polymer ?
#
loop_
_entity_poly.entity_id
_entity_poly.type
_entity_poly.pdbx_seq_one_letter_code
_entity_poly.pdbx_strand_id
1 'polypeptide(L)'
;MPRPTLLIIGCGDVGCRVLKLLQGRWRLLALTSSPERCAALRALGAVPLLGNLDEARTLGRLGALADAVLHLAPPPAAGDDDPRTRALLRALARGGRVQTLVYASTSGVYGDAGGALFDETRAVAPASARARRRVDAEAQLRWFGRRSGVRVSVLRIPGIYAADRPGGHPRERLQRGTPVLAAAEDVYTNHIHADDLARACVAALCRGAAQRVYHASDDSGLKMGDYFDLAADLCGLPRPPRITRDEAQARLSSLQLSFMNESRRLRNVRLKRELRLRLRYPTVADGI
;
A
#
# COMPACT_ATOMS: atom_id res chain seq x y z
N MET A 1 20.10 -22.23 12.97
CA MET A 1 18.65 -22.38 12.72
C MET A 1 18.35 -22.10 11.26
N PRO A 2 17.42 -22.81 10.60
CA PRO A 2 17.05 -22.52 9.22
C PRO A 2 16.46 -21.11 9.13
N ARG A 3 16.75 -20.41 8.04
CA ARG A 3 16.20 -19.07 7.79
C ARG A 3 14.69 -19.15 7.64
N PRO A 4 13.91 -18.22 8.23
CA PRO A 4 12.46 -18.17 7.99
C PRO A 4 12.19 -17.87 6.52
N THR A 5 11.08 -18.35 6.01
CA THR A 5 10.69 -18.20 4.60
C THR A 5 9.58 -17.16 4.48
N LEU A 6 9.82 -16.11 3.67
CA LEU A 6 8.83 -15.09 3.31
C LEU A 6 8.32 -15.33 1.88
N LEU A 7 7.01 -15.35 1.72
CA LEU A 7 6.34 -15.32 0.42
C LEU A 7 5.76 -13.93 0.16
N ILE A 8 6.21 -13.26 -0.91
CA ILE A 8 5.68 -11.98 -1.37
C ILE A 8 4.70 -12.24 -2.51
N ILE A 9 3.47 -11.76 -2.34
CA ILE A 9 2.39 -11.79 -3.34
C ILE A 9 2.26 -10.39 -3.93
N GLY A 10 2.50 -10.23 -5.24
CA GLY A 10 2.51 -8.92 -5.88
C GLY A 10 3.83 -8.16 -5.67
N CYS A 11 4.94 -8.79 -6.05
CA CYS A 11 6.29 -8.24 -5.90
C CYS A 11 6.57 -7.12 -6.92
N GLY A 12 5.86 -5.97 -6.80
CA GLY A 12 6.12 -4.72 -7.53
C GLY A 12 7.26 -3.92 -6.90
N ASP A 13 7.25 -2.59 -7.06
CA ASP A 13 8.28 -1.69 -6.52
C ASP A 13 8.51 -1.89 -5.01
N VAL A 14 7.47 -1.79 -4.19
CA VAL A 14 7.58 -1.97 -2.73
C VAL A 14 8.07 -3.38 -2.37
N GLY A 15 7.59 -4.41 -3.09
CA GLY A 15 8.05 -5.78 -2.90
C GLY A 15 9.55 -5.93 -3.19
N CYS A 16 10.05 -5.32 -4.25
CA CYS A 16 11.48 -5.32 -4.60
C CYS A 16 12.33 -4.62 -3.52
N ARG A 17 11.84 -3.52 -2.93
CA ARG A 17 12.50 -2.84 -1.80
C ARG A 17 12.54 -3.75 -0.56
N VAL A 18 11.46 -4.48 -0.28
CA VAL A 18 11.42 -5.47 0.82
C VAL A 18 12.40 -6.62 0.58
N LEU A 19 12.52 -7.12 -0.66
CA LEU A 19 13.53 -8.14 -1.00
C LEU A 19 14.93 -7.66 -0.64
N LYS A 20 15.32 -6.44 -1.05
CA LYS A 20 16.63 -5.83 -0.74
C LYS A 20 16.87 -5.75 0.78
N LEU A 21 15.85 -5.35 1.56
CA LEU A 21 15.97 -5.21 3.02
C LEU A 21 16.16 -6.56 3.75
N LEU A 22 15.63 -7.65 3.20
CA LEU A 22 15.63 -8.98 3.83
C LEU A 22 16.64 -9.96 3.25
N GLN A 23 17.34 -9.56 2.20
CA GLN A 23 18.38 -10.39 1.57
C GLN A 23 19.40 -10.88 2.61
N GLY A 24 19.75 -12.16 2.53
CA GLY A 24 20.68 -12.82 3.48
C GLY A 24 20.06 -13.20 4.82
N ARG A 25 18.92 -12.63 5.22
CA ARG A 25 18.25 -12.92 6.51
C ARG A 25 17.09 -13.89 6.39
N TRP A 26 16.38 -13.87 5.24
CA TRP A 26 15.22 -14.68 4.96
C TRP A 26 15.44 -15.51 3.69
N ARG A 27 14.78 -16.67 3.61
CA ARG A 27 14.54 -17.32 2.33
C ARG A 27 13.36 -16.57 1.66
N LEU A 28 13.60 -16.00 0.50
CA LEU A 28 12.66 -15.10 -0.17
C LEU A 28 11.99 -15.81 -1.35
N LEU A 29 10.68 -15.88 -1.36
CA LEU A 29 9.84 -16.38 -2.43
C LEU A 29 8.99 -15.24 -2.97
N ALA A 30 8.80 -15.15 -4.28
CA ALA A 30 7.96 -14.11 -4.90
C ALA A 30 7.00 -14.75 -5.91
N LEU A 31 5.69 -14.63 -5.65
CA LEU A 31 4.66 -15.05 -6.61
C LEU A 31 4.56 -14.01 -7.74
N THR A 32 4.62 -14.49 -8.97
CA THR A 32 4.41 -13.68 -10.18
C THR A 32 3.61 -14.46 -11.21
N SER A 33 2.71 -13.76 -11.91
CA SER A 33 2.01 -14.30 -13.09
C SER A 33 2.78 -14.05 -14.39
N SER A 34 3.89 -13.30 -14.34
CA SER A 34 4.67 -12.85 -15.49
C SER A 34 6.02 -13.58 -15.53
N PRO A 35 6.20 -14.57 -16.44
CA PRO A 35 7.45 -15.33 -16.55
C PRO A 35 8.68 -14.45 -16.82
N GLU A 36 8.52 -13.36 -17.57
CA GLU A 36 9.56 -12.39 -17.90
C GLU A 36 10.17 -11.71 -16.67
N ARG A 37 9.42 -11.64 -15.57
CA ARG A 37 9.91 -11.07 -14.30
C ARG A 37 10.81 -12.00 -13.50
N CYS A 38 10.84 -13.28 -13.85
CA CYS A 38 11.58 -14.29 -13.06
C CYS A 38 13.08 -13.99 -12.97
N ALA A 39 13.70 -13.52 -14.05
CA ALA A 39 15.13 -13.18 -14.06
C ALA A 39 15.44 -12.02 -13.11
N ALA A 40 14.64 -10.95 -13.16
CA ALA A 40 14.80 -9.80 -12.27
C ALA A 40 14.57 -10.16 -10.79
N LEU A 41 13.60 -11.02 -10.48
CA LEU A 41 13.35 -11.48 -9.12
C LEU A 41 14.51 -12.33 -8.58
N ARG A 42 15.12 -13.20 -9.42
CA ARG A 42 16.33 -13.97 -9.04
C ARG A 42 17.52 -13.07 -8.77
N ALA A 43 17.72 -12.02 -9.58
CA ALA A 43 18.78 -11.05 -9.36
C ALA A 43 18.63 -10.30 -8.02
N LEU A 44 17.39 -10.14 -7.52
CA LEU A 44 17.09 -9.62 -6.18
C LEU A 44 17.16 -10.67 -5.06
N GLY A 45 17.64 -11.89 -5.34
CA GLY A 45 17.81 -12.95 -4.36
C GLY A 45 16.52 -13.70 -3.99
N ALA A 46 15.44 -13.55 -4.75
CA ALA A 46 14.20 -14.28 -4.54
C ALA A 46 14.08 -15.49 -5.45
N VAL A 47 13.42 -16.55 -4.97
CA VAL A 47 12.97 -17.67 -5.80
C VAL A 47 11.59 -17.30 -6.37
N PRO A 48 11.47 -17.08 -7.70
CA PRO A 48 10.20 -16.79 -8.31
C PRO A 48 9.32 -18.05 -8.34
N LEU A 49 8.04 -17.86 -7.99
CA LEU A 49 7.00 -18.88 -8.13
C LEU A 49 6.01 -18.40 -9.19
N LEU A 50 5.81 -19.17 -10.24
CA LEU A 50 4.80 -18.87 -11.24
C LEU A 50 3.43 -19.25 -10.70
N GLY A 51 2.51 -18.29 -10.73
CA GLY A 51 1.12 -18.46 -10.32
C GLY A 51 0.34 -17.17 -10.42
N ASN A 52 -0.97 -17.31 -10.61
CA ASN A 52 -1.89 -16.22 -10.84
C ASN A 52 -3.02 -16.26 -9.81
N LEU A 53 -3.27 -15.14 -9.11
CA LEU A 53 -4.36 -15.05 -8.12
C LEU A 53 -5.76 -15.22 -8.75
N ASP A 54 -5.89 -14.97 -10.07
CA ASP A 54 -7.12 -15.20 -10.81
C ASP A 54 -7.31 -16.69 -11.20
N GLU A 55 -6.26 -17.53 -11.01
CA GLU A 55 -6.25 -18.94 -11.32
C GLU A 55 -5.91 -19.80 -10.09
N ALA A 56 -6.90 -20.08 -9.26
CA ALA A 56 -6.72 -20.75 -7.97
C ALA A 56 -5.94 -22.07 -8.02
N ARG A 57 -5.99 -22.81 -9.14
CA ARG A 57 -5.24 -24.06 -9.38
C ARG A 57 -3.72 -23.86 -9.34
N THR A 58 -3.23 -22.66 -9.68
CA THR A 58 -1.79 -22.33 -9.69
C THR A 58 -1.23 -22.03 -8.29
N LEU A 59 -2.09 -21.91 -7.26
CA LEU A 59 -1.73 -21.50 -5.91
C LEU A 59 -1.58 -22.66 -4.93
N GLY A 60 -1.85 -23.90 -5.34
CA GLY A 60 -2.12 -25.04 -4.45
C GLY A 60 -1.02 -25.38 -3.42
N ARG A 61 0.26 -25.01 -3.66
CA ARG A 61 1.38 -25.34 -2.78
C ARG A 61 1.80 -24.20 -1.85
N LEU A 62 1.25 -22.98 -1.98
CA LEU A 62 1.76 -21.80 -1.32
C LEU A 62 1.74 -21.89 0.21
N GLY A 63 0.71 -22.49 0.79
CA GLY A 63 0.55 -22.59 2.25
C GLY A 63 1.60 -23.46 2.97
N ALA A 64 2.26 -24.38 2.25
CA ALA A 64 3.31 -25.25 2.80
C ALA A 64 4.73 -24.66 2.67
N LEU A 65 4.88 -23.58 1.89
CA LEU A 65 6.20 -23.08 1.49
C LEU A 65 6.75 -21.99 2.41
N ALA A 66 5.89 -21.21 3.08
CA ALA A 66 6.31 -20.01 3.78
C ALA A 66 5.84 -19.95 5.23
N ASP A 67 6.66 -19.36 6.08
CA ASP A 67 6.35 -19.05 7.48
C ASP A 67 5.62 -17.70 7.61
N ALA A 68 5.91 -16.78 6.67
CA ALA A 68 5.29 -15.45 6.61
C ALA A 68 4.87 -15.10 5.18
N VAL A 69 3.80 -14.30 5.07
CA VAL A 69 3.27 -13.81 3.80
C VAL A 69 3.17 -12.30 3.82
N LEU A 70 3.67 -11.64 2.76
CA LEU A 70 3.44 -10.23 2.49
C LEU A 70 2.57 -10.09 1.23
N HIS A 71 1.31 -9.70 1.43
CA HIS A 71 0.34 -9.56 0.35
C HIS A 71 0.23 -8.11 -0.11
N LEU A 72 0.90 -7.79 -1.22
CA LEU A 72 0.95 -6.47 -1.86
C LEU A 72 0.14 -6.40 -3.16
N ALA A 73 -0.35 -7.54 -3.67
CA ALA A 73 -1.11 -7.55 -4.91
C ALA A 73 -2.41 -6.77 -4.75
N PRO A 74 -2.81 -6.00 -5.78
CA PRO A 74 -4.09 -5.31 -5.77
C PRO A 74 -5.24 -6.29 -5.96
N PRO A 75 -6.45 -5.96 -5.48
CA PRO A 75 -7.68 -6.63 -5.91
C PRO A 75 -7.87 -6.56 -7.42
N PRO A 76 -8.79 -7.33 -8.02
CA PRO A 76 -9.13 -7.21 -9.43
C PRO A 76 -9.65 -5.83 -9.77
N ALA A 77 -9.68 -5.48 -11.06
CA ALA A 77 -10.12 -4.16 -11.52
C ALA A 77 -11.65 -3.98 -11.42
N ALA A 78 -12.41 -5.06 -11.52
CA ALA A 78 -13.88 -5.07 -11.56
C ALA A 78 -14.48 -5.72 -10.29
N GLY A 79 -15.77 -5.49 -10.08
CA GLY A 79 -16.53 -6.01 -8.94
C GLY A 79 -16.35 -5.20 -7.67
N ASP A 80 -16.99 -5.62 -6.59
CA ASP A 80 -16.97 -4.99 -5.27
C ASP A 80 -16.29 -5.86 -4.19
N ASP A 81 -15.96 -7.11 -4.50
CA ASP A 81 -15.28 -8.08 -3.64
C ASP A 81 -13.85 -8.39 -4.13
N ASP A 82 -13.07 -9.09 -3.32
CA ASP A 82 -11.71 -9.51 -3.67
C ASP A 82 -11.58 -11.05 -3.75
N PRO A 83 -11.90 -11.65 -4.89
CA PRO A 83 -11.72 -13.09 -5.12
C PRO A 83 -10.23 -13.50 -5.12
N ARG A 84 -9.30 -12.61 -5.43
CA ARG A 84 -7.85 -12.88 -5.41
C ARG A 84 -7.38 -13.19 -3.99
N THR A 85 -7.73 -12.33 -3.03
CA THR A 85 -7.44 -12.59 -1.61
C THR A 85 -8.12 -13.86 -1.14
N ARG A 86 -9.37 -14.12 -1.53
CA ARG A 86 -10.09 -15.37 -1.21
C ARG A 86 -9.36 -16.61 -1.72
N ALA A 87 -8.91 -16.61 -2.98
CA ALA A 87 -8.14 -17.71 -3.57
C ALA A 87 -6.81 -17.94 -2.84
N LEU A 88 -6.08 -16.86 -2.53
CA LEU A 88 -4.84 -16.92 -1.75
C LEU A 88 -5.07 -17.55 -0.38
N LEU A 89 -6.05 -17.06 0.40
CA LEU A 89 -6.32 -17.56 1.75
C LEU A 89 -6.72 -19.03 1.77
N ARG A 90 -7.49 -19.48 0.79
CA ARG A 90 -7.80 -20.92 0.62
C ARG A 90 -6.55 -21.75 0.36
N ALA A 91 -5.60 -21.25 -0.42
CA ALA A 91 -4.35 -21.94 -0.69
C ALA A 91 -3.46 -21.98 0.57
N LEU A 92 -3.38 -20.87 1.33
CA LEU A 92 -2.62 -20.80 2.57
C LEU A 92 -3.18 -21.72 3.66
N ALA A 93 -4.50 -21.83 3.77
CA ALA A 93 -5.18 -22.70 4.75
C ALA A 93 -4.83 -24.19 4.58
N ARG A 94 -4.60 -24.65 3.35
CA ARG A 94 -4.28 -26.05 3.06
C ARG A 94 -2.92 -26.49 3.58
N GLY A 95 -1.97 -25.58 3.72
CA GLY A 95 -0.59 -25.90 4.13
C GLY A 95 -0.29 -25.74 5.61
N GLY A 96 -1.04 -24.89 6.31
CA GLY A 96 -0.97 -24.68 7.77
C GLY A 96 0.35 -24.14 8.33
N ARG A 97 1.31 -23.77 7.49
CA ARG A 97 2.64 -23.33 7.91
C ARG A 97 2.73 -21.84 8.23
N VAL A 98 1.88 -21.04 7.62
CA VAL A 98 1.93 -19.58 7.73
C VAL A 98 1.57 -19.14 9.16
N GLN A 99 2.46 -18.39 9.80
CA GLN A 99 2.28 -17.84 11.14
C GLN A 99 1.95 -16.34 11.12
N THR A 100 2.41 -15.62 10.10
CA THR A 100 2.25 -14.17 9.98
C THR A 100 1.84 -13.79 8.55
N LEU A 101 0.86 -12.88 8.45
CA LEU A 101 0.44 -12.30 7.18
C LEU A 101 0.32 -10.77 7.32
N VAL A 102 0.96 -10.04 6.43
CA VAL A 102 0.83 -8.58 6.32
C VAL A 102 0.15 -8.25 5.00
N TYR A 103 -0.88 -7.43 5.06
CA TYR A 103 -1.66 -6.99 3.90
C TYR A 103 -1.51 -5.49 3.63
N ALA A 104 -1.20 -5.15 2.39
CA ALA A 104 -1.19 -3.77 1.90
C ALA A 104 -2.60 -3.35 1.48
N SER A 105 -3.33 -2.70 2.39
CA SER A 105 -4.61 -2.04 2.12
C SER A 105 -4.40 -0.59 1.67
N THR A 106 -5.45 0.22 1.66
CA THR A 106 -5.40 1.63 1.28
C THR A 106 -6.10 2.51 2.32
N SER A 107 -5.66 3.77 2.47
CA SER A 107 -6.39 4.78 3.24
C SER A 107 -7.75 5.13 2.62
N GLY A 108 -7.96 4.84 1.33
CA GLY A 108 -9.25 5.04 0.64
C GLY A 108 -10.42 4.27 1.23
N VAL A 109 -10.18 3.26 2.09
CA VAL A 109 -11.25 2.53 2.80
C VAL A 109 -12.09 3.42 3.74
N TYR A 110 -11.57 4.58 4.12
CA TYR A 110 -12.28 5.53 4.99
C TYR A 110 -13.24 6.47 4.24
N GLY A 111 -13.11 6.58 2.90
CA GLY A 111 -13.83 7.58 2.13
C GLY A 111 -13.44 9.00 2.53
N ASP A 112 -14.37 9.94 2.36
CA ASP A 112 -14.17 11.31 2.82
C ASP A 112 -14.35 11.40 4.35
N ALA A 113 -13.53 12.24 4.97
CA ALA A 113 -13.60 12.51 6.41
C ALA A 113 -13.70 14.02 6.71
N GLY A 114 -13.98 14.86 5.71
CA GLY A 114 -14.08 16.32 5.86
C GLY A 114 -12.79 16.94 6.43
N GLY A 115 -11.63 16.36 6.16
CA GLY A 115 -10.34 16.83 6.68
C GLY A 115 -10.08 16.48 8.15
N ALA A 116 -10.89 15.64 8.78
CA ALA A 116 -10.67 15.22 10.16
C ALA A 116 -9.34 14.48 10.34
N LEU A 117 -8.71 14.68 11.49
CA LEU A 117 -7.53 13.94 11.95
C LEU A 117 -7.98 12.78 12.84
N PHE A 118 -7.66 11.54 12.48
CA PHE A 118 -8.12 10.35 13.19
C PHE A 118 -7.10 9.20 13.18
N ASP A 119 -7.30 8.24 14.04
CA ASP A 119 -6.53 7.01 14.12
C ASP A 119 -7.23 5.81 13.47
N GLU A 120 -6.65 4.63 13.58
CA GLU A 120 -7.12 3.39 12.97
C GLU A 120 -8.41 2.81 13.57
N THR A 121 -8.97 3.42 14.61
CA THR A 121 -10.26 3.02 15.22
C THR A 121 -11.46 3.56 14.45
N ARG A 122 -11.25 4.58 13.58
CA ARG A 122 -12.32 5.11 12.74
C ARG A 122 -12.93 4.00 11.87
N ALA A 123 -14.26 3.95 11.83
CA ALA A 123 -14.99 3.05 10.96
C ALA A 123 -14.68 3.32 9.48
N VAL A 124 -14.63 2.25 8.68
CA VAL A 124 -14.48 2.35 7.23
C VAL A 124 -15.78 2.80 6.57
N ALA A 125 -15.68 3.64 5.53
CA ALA A 125 -16.81 4.16 4.75
C ALA A 125 -16.42 4.25 3.26
N PRO A 126 -16.20 3.10 2.57
CA PRO A 126 -15.65 3.07 1.23
C PRO A 126 -16.60 3.69 0.21
N ALA A 127 -16.21 4.78 -0.44
CA ALA A 127 -17.01 5.49 -1.45
C ALA A 127 -16.82 4.92 -2.87
N SER A 128 -15.72 4.21 -3.14
CA SER A 128 -15.41 3.68 -4.48
C SER A 128 -15.40 2.14 -4.51
N ALA A 129 -15.66 1.53 -5.67
CA ALA A 129 -15.55 0.08 -5.86
C ALA A 129 -14.15 -0.43 -5.50
N ARG A 130 -13.10 0.33 -5.82
CA ARG A 130 -11.72 0.03 -5.41
C ARG A 130 -11.56 -0.04 -3.89
N ALA A 131 -12.18 0.87 -3.16
CA ALA A 131 -12.15 0.89 -1.71
C ALA A 131 -12.99 -0.25 -1.11
N ARG A 132 -14.17 -0.55 -1.69
CA ARG A 132 -15.01 -1.68 -1.25
C ARG A 132 -14.26 -3.01 -1.35
N ARG A 133 -13.58 -3.27 -2.48
CA ARG A 133 -12.73 -4.48 -2.63
C ARG A 133 -11.64 -4.59 -1.56
N ARG A 134 -11.04 -3.46 -1.16
CA ARG A 134 -10.05 -3.48 -0.07
C ARG A 134 -10.67 -3.76 1.28
N VAL A 135 -11.85 -3.23 1.56
CA VAL A 135 -12.61 -3.54 2.79
C VAL A 135 -12.98 -5.02 2.84
N ASP A 136 -13.45 -5.59 1.73
CA ASP A 136 -13.72 -7.03 1.63
C ASP A 136 -12.47 -7.88 1.89
N ALA A 137 -11.34 -7.53 1.26
CA ALA A 137 -10.06 -8.20 1.51
C ALA A 137 -9.65 -8.13 3.00
N GLU A 138 -9.77 -6.95 3.65
CA GLU A 138 -9.48 -6.80 5.08
C GLU A 138 -10.39 -7.69 5.92
N ALA A 139 -11.67 -7.81 5.59
CA ALA A 139 -12.63 -8.66 6.31
C ALA A 139 -12.28 -10.14 6.17
N GLN A 140 -11.97 -10.61 4.96
CA GLN A 140 -11.54 -11.98 4.67
C GLN A 140 -10.25 -12.33 5.45
N LEU A 141 -9.26 -11.43 5.46
CA LEU A 141 -7.99 -11.62 6.14
C LEU A 141 -8.16 -11.69 7.66
N ARG A 142 -9.00 -10.83 8.24
CA ARG A 142 -9.32 -10.88 9.69
C ARG A 142 -10.05 -12.17 10.07
N TRP A 143 -10.99 -12.60 9.22
CA TRP A 143 -11.68 -13.87 9.44
C TRP A 143 -10.69 -15.04 9.39
N PHE A 144 -9.83 -15.09 8.38
CA PHE A 144 -8.78 -16.10 8.24
C PHE A 144 -7.88 -16.12 9.46
N GLY A 145 -7.34 -14.99 9.88
CA GLY A 145 -6.46 -14.90 11.04
C GLY A 145 -7.09 -15.38 12.34
N ARG A 146 -8.36 -15.01 12.59
CA ARG A 146 -9.07 -15.50 13.80
C ARG A 146 -9.31 -17.01 13.79
N ARG A 147 -9.59 -17.58 12.60
CA ARG A 147 -9.90 -19.00 12.48
C ARG A 147 -8.65 -19.89 12.48
N SER A 148 -7.54 -19.42 11.92
CA SER A 148 -6.31 -20.21 11.75
C SER A 148 -5.22 -19.91 12.78
N GLY A 149 -5.42 -18.93 13.66
CA GLY A 149 -4.38 -18.46 14.59
C GLY A 149 -3.26 -17.64 13.92
N VAL A 150 -3.35 -17.39 12.62
CA VAL A 150 -2.36 -16.58 11.88
C VAL A 150 -2.43 -15.13 12.34
N ARG A 151 -1.28 -14.57 12.67
CA ARG A 151 -1.15 -13.15 13.02
C ARG A 151 -1.26 -12.29 11.76
N VAL A 152 -2.43 -11.69 11.55
CA VAL A 152 -2.71 -10.82 10.42
C VAL A 152 -2.56 -9.35 10.84
N SER A 153 -1.78 -8.59 10.08
CA SER A 153 -1.65 -7.13 10.22
C SER A 153 -2.01 -6.45 8.90
N VAL A 154 -2.72 -5.35 8.98
CA VAL A 154 -3.17 -4.56 7.82
C VAL A 154 -2.47 -3.21 7.83
N LEU A 155 -1.81 -2.87 6.74
CA LEU A 155 -1.25 -1.53 6.51
C LEU A 155 -2.22 -0.75 5.62
N ARG A 156 -2.85 0.31 6.13
CA ARG A 156 -3.63 1.26 5.33
C ARG A 156 -2.71 2.34 4.79
N ILE A 157 -2.44 2.26 3.50
CA ILE A 157 -1.40 2.99 2.79
C ILE A 157 -2.04 4.14 2.00
N PRO A 158 -1.54 5.38 2.12
CA PRO A 158 -1.95 6.52 1.30
C PRO A 158 -1.19 6.59 -0.03
N GLY A 159 -0.94 7.79 -0.55
CA GLY A 159 -0.09 8.03 -1.71
C GLY A 159 1.35 7.60 -1.45
N ILE A 160 1.91 6.75 -2.32
CA ILE A 160 3.29 6.29 -2.21
C ILE A 160 4.15 7.12 -3.15
N TYR A 161 5.21 7.74 -2.64
CA TYR A 161 6.13 8.51 -3.45
C TYR A 161 7.58 8.06 -3.26
N ALA A 162 8.41 8.27 -4.28
CA ALA A 162 9.87 8.21 -4.26
C ALA A 162 10.41 8.71 -5.61
N ALA A 163 11.62 9.26 -5.64
CA ALA A 163 12.25 9.78 -6.85
C ALA A 163 12.51 8.68 -7.90
N ASP A 164 12.87 7.48 -7.44
CA ASP A 164 13.18 6.31 -8.26
C ASP A 164 11.97 5.41 -8.57
N ARG A 165 10.75 5.85 -8.22
CA ARG A 165 9.51 5.09 -8.44
C ARG A 165 8.77 5.62 -9.67
N PRO A 166 8.56 4.80 -10.73
CA PRO A 166 7.75 5.21 -11.88
C PRO A 166 6.34 5.66 -11.47
N GLY A 167 5.94 6.86 -11.88
CA GLY A 167 4.65 7.48 -11.53
C GLY A 167 4.50 7.84 -10.04
N GLY A 168 5.55 7.69 -9.24
CA GLY A 168 5.55 8.00 -7.81
C GLY A 168 6.15 9.37 -7.46
N HIS A 169 6.88 9.99 -8.37
CA HIS A 169 7.44 11.32 -8.15
C HIS A 169 6.48 12.40 -8.68
N PRO A 170 6.22 13.48 -7.94
CA PRO A 170 5.29 14.54 -8.38
C PRO A 170 5.76 15.30 -9.62
N ARG A 171 7.06 15.26 -9.96
CA ARG A 171 7.68 15.95 -11.09
C ARG A 171 6.93 15.72 -12.43
N GLU A 172 6.58 14.48 -12.73
CA GLU A 172 5.87 14.15 -13.97
C GLU A 172 4.50 14.84 -14.08
N ARG A 173 3.79 14.95 -12.96
CA ARG A 173 2.49 15.63 -12.90
C ARG A 173 2.66 17.15 -13.02
N LEU A 174 3.69 17.71 -12.38
CA LEU A 174 4.04 19.13 -12.47
C LEU A 174 4.44 19.52 -13.90
N GLN A 175 5.28 18.72 -14.55
CA GLN A 175 5.69 18.97 -15.96
C GLN A 175 4.51 18.96 -16.93
N ARG A 176 3.48 18.16 -16.65
CA ARG A 176 2.23 18.17 -17.45
C ARG A 176 1.32 19.36 -17.13
N GLY A 177 1.66 20.21 -16.18
CA GLY A 177 0.81 21.33 -15.77
C GLY A 177 -0.56 20.91 -15.23
N THR A 178 -0.65 19.69 -14.66
CA THR A 178 -1.94 19.17 -14.16
C THR A 178 -2.43 20.04 -12.99
N PRO A 179 -3.62 20.67 -13.08
CA PRO A 179 -4.07 21.60 -12.07
C PRO A 179 -4.41 20.92 -10.74
N VAL A 180 -4.51 21.74 -9.69
CA VAL A 180 -5.00 21.39 -8.35
C VAL A 180 -6.16 22.31 -7.97
N LEU A 181 -6.91 21.93 -6.93
CA LEU A 181 -8.07 22.75 -6.48
C LEU A 181 -7.63 24.06 -5.87
N ALA A 182 -8.49 25.07 -6.00
CA ALA A 182 -8.37 26.33 -5.28
C ALA A 182 -8.33 26.10 -3.76
N ALA A 183 -7.59 26.91 -3.01
CA ALA A 183 -7.30 26.69 -1.59
C ALA A 183 -8.56 26.50 -0.70
N ALA A 184 -9.66 27.16 -1.05
CA ALA A 184 -10.94 27.04 -0.32
C ALA A 184 -11.60 25.66 -0.49
N GLU A 185 -11.37 24.99 -1.63
CA GLU A 185 -11.99 23.70 -1.99
C GLU A 185 -10.99 22.52 -1.90
N ASP A 186 -9.75 22.79 -1.50
CA ASP A 186 -8.66 21.83 -1.47
C ASP A 186 -8.79 20.83 -0.33
N VAL A 187 -8.26 19.63 -0.56
CA VAL A 187 -8.41 18.47 0.32
C VAL A 187 -7.08 18.07 0.97
N TYR A 188 -7.14 17.62 2.22
CA TYR A 188 -5.98 17.01 2.87
C TYR A 188 -5.63 15.68 2.23
N THR A 189 -4.34 15.50 1.94
CA THR A 189 -3.78 14.24 1.43
C THR A 189 -2.79 13.67 2.42
N ASN A 190 -2.50 12.38 2.28
CA ASN A 190 -1.49 11.72 3.10
C ASN A 190 -0.53 10.98 2.17
N HIS A 191 0.71 10.83 2.61
CA HIS A 191 1.77 10.25 1.82
C HIS A 191 2.60 9.28 2.64
N ILE A 192 3.44 8.48 1.98
CA ILE A 192 4.53 7.73 2.57
C ILE A 192 5.61 7.51 1.51
N HIS A 193 6.87 7.70 1.88
CA HIS A 193 7.98 7.34 1.02
C HIS A 193 8.06 5.82 0.82
N ALA A 194 8.36 5.36 -0.41
CA ALA A 194 8.37 3.95 -0.75
C ALA A 194 9.34 3.11 0.10
N ASP A 195 10.49 3.67 0.48
CA ASP A 195 11.43 2.99 1.37
C ASP A 195 10.90 2.85 2.80
N ASP A 196 10.23 3.87 3.32
CA ASP A 196 9.62 3.77 4.64
C ASP A 196 8.43 2.82 4.64
N LEU A 197 7.68 2.74 3.55
CA LEU A 197 6.65 1.71 3.38
C LEU A 197 7.25 0.30 3.35
N ALA A 198 8.34 0.08 2.64
CA ALA A 198 9.03 -1.21 2.65
C ALA A 198 9.52 -1.58 4.05
N ARG A 199 10.07 -0.63 4.80
CA ARG A 199 10.47 -0.80 6.21
C ARG A 199 9.27 -1.06 7.12
N ALA A 200 8.13 -0.40 6.86
CA ALA A 200 6.87 -0.66 7.58
C ALA A 200 6.36 -2.08 7.34
N CYS A 201 6.43 -2.59 6.10
CA CYS A 201 6.12 -4.00 5.79
C CYS A 201 7.00 -4.97 6.57
N VAL A 202 8.31 -4.75 6.60
CA VAL A 202 9.26 -5.58 7.37
C VAL A 202 8.98 -5.48 8.87
N ALA A 203 8.72 -4.28 9.38
CA ALA A 203 8.39 -4.08 10.79
C ALA A 203 7.10 -4.80 11.18
N ALA A 204 6.07 -4.76 10.32
CA ALA A 204 4.80 -5.44 10.55
C ALA A 204 4.95 -6.97 10.51
N LEU A 205 5.78 -7.53 9.62
CA LEU A 205 6.10 -8.98 9.62
C LEU A 205 6.70 -9.44 10.96
N CYS A 206 7.56 -8.61 11.56
CA CYS A 206 8.28 -8.96 12.79
C CYS A 206 7.51 -8.62 14.07
N ARG A 207 6.82 -7.48 14.10
CA ARG A 207 6.25 -6.86 15.31
C ARG A 207 4.75 -6.58 15.23
N GLY A 208 4.13 -6.78 14.07
CA GLY A 208 2.69 -6.52 13.91
C GLY A 208 1.87 -7.37 14.86
N ALA A 209 0.90 -6.76 15.55
CA ALA A 209 -0.02 -7.48 16.42
C ALA A 209 -1.11 -8.20 15.62
N ALA A 210 -1.71 -9.23 16.21
CA ALA A 210 -2.76 -10.00 15.58
C ALA A 210 -4.01 -9.14 15.32
N GLN A 211 -4.53 -9.21 14.09
CA GLN A 211 -5.73 -8.51 13.64
C GLN A 211 -5.63 -6.97 13.73
N ARG A 212 -4.41 -6.43 13.75
CA ARG A 212 -4.15 -5.01 13.97
C ARG A 212 -4.05 -4.25 12.64
N VAL A 213 -4.57 -3.02 12.65
CA VAL A 213 -4.46 -2.06 11.54
C VAL A 213 -3.44 -0.99 11.92
N TYR A 214 -2.66 -0.57 10.92
CA TYR A 214 -1.67 0.51 11.03
C TYR A 214 -1.84 1.50 9.88
N HIS A 215 -1.86 2.79 10.18
CA HIS A 215 -1.72 3.83 9.18
C HIS A 215 -0.25 3.90 8.74
N ALA A 216 0.04 3.48 7.51
CA ALA A 216 1.38 3.57 6.96
C ALA A 216 1.54 4.91 6.23
N SER A 217 1.62 6.01 6.99
CA SER A 217 1.76 7.38 6.49
C SER A 217 2.95 8.09 7.13
N ASP A 218 3.47 9.11 6.44
CA ASP A 218 4.43 10.06 6.99
C ASP A 218 3.74 11.08 7.92
N ASP A 219 4.47 12.12 8.32
CA ASP A 219 4.01 13.18 9.22
C ASP A 219 3.50 14.43 8.48
N SER A 220 3.48 14.40 7.15
CA SER A 220 2.99 15.51 6.35
C SER A 220 1.48 15.69 6.55
N GLY A 221 1.06 16.88 6.94
CA GLY A 221 -0.34 17.25 7.11
C GLY A 221 -0.82 18.20 6.02
N LEU A 222 -0.41 18.00 4.76
CA LEU A 222 -0.59 18.93 3.67
C LEU A 222 -1.93 18.75 2.95
N LYS A 223 -2.51 19.83 2.47
CA LYS A 223 -3.51 19.78 1.41
C LYS A 223 -2.84 19.41 0.09
N MET A 224 -3.61 18.91 -0.88
CA MET A 224 -3.09 18.46 -2.16
C MET A 224 -2.36 19.58 -2.91
N GLY A 225 -2.92 20.76 -2.94
CA GLY A 225 -2.29 21.90 -3.57
C GLY A 225 -0.98 22.31 -2.89
N ASP A 226 -0.97 22.35 -1.56
CA ASP A 226 0.25 22.67 -0.80
C ASP A 226 1.35 21.63 -1.02
N TYR A 227 0.96 20.35 -1.15
CA TYR A 227 1.90 19.28 -1.52
C TYR A 227 2.54 19.51 -2.89
N PHE A 228 1.73 19.90 -3.91
CA PHE A 228 2.26 20.14 -5.24
C PHE A 228 3.00 21.47 -5.36
N ASP A 229 2.65 22.50 -4.59
CA ASP A 229 3.42 23.74 -4.51
C ASP A 229 4.81 23.49 -3.91
N LEU A 230 4.86 22.77 -2.78
CA LEU A 230 6.13 22.34 -2.17
C LEU A 230 6.98 21.51 -3.13
N ALA A 231 6.36 20.54 -3.82
CA ALA A 231 7.05 19.70 -4.77
C ALA A 231 7.57 20.50 -5.98
N ALA A 232 6.83 21.51 -6.44
CA ALA A 232 7.26 22.39 -7.52
C ALA A 232 8.48 23.21 -7.10
N ASP A 233 8.45 23.81 -5.93
CA ASP A 233 9.56 24.58 -5.37
C ASP A 233 10.84 23.74 -5.25
N LEU A 234 10.72 22.51 -4.68
CA LEU A 234 11.85 21.59 -4.53
C LEU A 234 12.40 21.07 -5.87
N CYS A 235 11.54 20.95 -6.88
CA CYS A 235 11.94 20.49 -8.21
C CYS A 235 12.43 21.61 -9.15
N GLY A 236 12.33 22.89 -8.74
CA GLY A 236 12.60 24.05 -9.59
C GLY A 236 11.63 24.15 -10.78
N LEU A 237 10.34 23.79 -10.57
CA LEU A 237 9.29 23.79 -11.58
C LEU A 237 8.22 24.83 -11.24
N PRO A 238 7.44 25.32 -12.23
CA PRO A 238 6.30 26.17 -11.99
C PRO A 238 5.27 25.45 -11.09
N ARG A 239 4.68 26.20 -10.15
CA ARG A 239 3.57 25.71 -9.34
C ARG A 239 2.34 25.40 -10.23
N PRO A 240 1.55 24.37 -9.92
CA PRO A 240 0.39 24.01 -10.73
C PRO A 240 -0.70 25.09 -10.67
N PRO A 241 -1.47 25.28 -11.76
CA PRO A 241 -2.59 26.22 -11.74
C PRO A 241 -3.66 25.75 -10.75
N ARG A 242 -4.29 26.74 -10.08
CA ARG A 242 -5.42 26.51 -9.18
C ARG A 242 -6.73 26.65 -9.96
N ILE A 243 -7.62 25.69 -9.82
CA ILE A 243 -8.93 25.67 -10.47
C ILE A 243 -10.05 25.40 -9.45
N THR A 244 -11.27 25.83 -9.78
CA THR A 244 -12.45 25.48 -8.99
C THR A 244 -12.80 23.98 -9.16
N ARG A 245 -13.68 23.49 -8.28
CA ARG A 245 -14.18 22.11 -8.36
C ARG A 245 -14.97 21.86 -9.65
N ASP A 246 -15.75 22.84 -10.09
CA ASP A 246 -16.52 22.75 -11.33
C ASP A 246 -15.61 22.66 -12.56
N GLU A 247 -14.57 23.50 -12.62
CA GLU A 247 -13.55 23.40 -13.67
C GLU A 247 -12.80 22.08 -13.63
N ALA A 248 -12.52 21.54 -12.43
CA ALA A 248 -11.89 20.24 -12.27
C ALA A 248 -12.76 19.11 -12.83
N GLN A 249 -14.08 19.14 -12.58
CA GLN A 249 -15.02 18.17 -13.14
C GLN A 249 -15.05 18.18 -14.67
N ALA A 250 -14.90 19.32 -15.29
CA ALA A 250 -14.89 19.47 -16.74
C ALA A 250 -13.54 19.02 -17.38
N ARG A 251 -12.43 19.11 -16.64
CA ARG A 251 -11.06 18.99 -17.21
C ARG A 251 -10.31 17.72 -16.81
N LEU A 252 -10.65 17.12 -15.68
CA LEU A 252 -9.89 16.01 -15.11
C LEU A 252 -10.60 14.68 -15.29
N SER A 253 -9.80 13.60 -15.34
CA SER A 253 -10.34 12.25 -15.38
C SER A 253 -11.06 11.88 -14.08
N SER A 254 -12.01 10.93 -14.16
CA SER A 254 -12.73 10.41 -12.98
C SER A 254 -11.79 9.86 -11.90
N LEU A 255 -10.65 9.31 -12.30
CA LEU A 255 -9.62 8.83 -11.38
C LEU A 255 -8.96 9.99 -10.61
N GLN A 256 -8.60 11.08 -11.30
CA GLN A 256 -8.01 12.27 -10.66
C GLN A 256 -9.01 12.93 -9.72
N LEU A 257 -10.27 13.08 -10.15
CA LEU A 257 -11.36 13.60 -9.31
C LEU A 257 -11.59 12.75 -8.06
N SER A 258 -11.47 11.42 -8.16
CA SER A 258 -11.65 10.54 -6.99
C SER A 258 -10.67 10.83 -5.86
N PHE A 259 -9.46 11.33 -6.17
CA PHE A 259 -8.48 11.75 -5.16
C PHE A 259 -8.77 13.14 -4.58
N MET A 260 -9.46 13.99 -5.33
CA MET A 260 -9.85 15.34 -4.91
C MET A 260 -11.17 15.40 -4.14
N ASN A 261 -11.88 14.27 -4.05
CA ASN A 261 -13.17 14.17 -3.36
C ASN A 261 -13.09 13.59 -1.95
N GLU A 262 -11.90 13.26 -1.48
CA GLU A 262 -11.70 12.63 -0.17
C GLU A 262 -10.65 13.39 0.62
N SER A 263 -11.07 14.11 1.66
CA SER A 263 -10.21 14.87 2.57
C SER A 263 -10.06 14.17 3.90
N ARG A 264 -8.83 13.78 4.29
CA ARG A 264 -8.56 13.08 5.54
C ARG A 264 -7.13 13.28 6.00
N ARG A 265 -6.91 13.20 7.33
CA ARG A 265 -5.59 13.23 7.96
C ARG A 265 -5.43 12.01 8.85
N LEU A 266 -4.33 11.27 8.65
CA LEU A 266 -4.07 10.00 9.34
C LEU A 266 -3.07 10.19 10.48
N ARG A 267 -3.41 9.70 11.69
CA ARG A 267 -2.44 9.57 12.78
C ARG A 267 -1.67 8.26 12.60
N ASN A 268 -0.35 8.33 12.56
CA ASN A 268 0.54 7.18 12.40
C ASN A 268 1.19 6.71 13.72
N VAL A 269 0.55 7.01 14.86
CA VAL A 269 1.11 6.73 16.19
C VAL A 269 1.36 5.24 16.39
N ARG A 270 0.46 4.36 15.92
CA ARG A 270 0.64 2.92 16.01
C ARG A 270 1.83 2.43 15.19
N LEU A 271 2.01 2.96 13.98
CA LEU A 271 3.16 2.66 13.14
C LEU A 271 4.48 2.92 13.90
N LYS A 272 4.57 4.07 14.55
CA LYS A 272 5.78 4.49 15.28
C LYS A 272 5.97 3.73 16.60
N ARG A 273 4.93 3.60 17.42
CA ARG A 273 5.04 3.01 18.77
C ARG A 273 5.03 1.49 18.76
N GLU A 274 4.03 0.88 18.08
CA GLU A 274 3.85 -0.57 18.12
C GLU A 274 4.82 -1.29 17.17
N LEU A 275 5.02 -0.77 15.94
CA LEU A 275 6.00 -1.32 15.01
C LEU A 275 7.43 -0.79 15.26
N ARG A 276 7.61 0.17 16.17
CA ARG A 276 8.88 0.81 16.49
C ARG A 276 9.58 1.33 15.24
N LEU A 277 8.81 1.92 14.32
CA LEU A 277 9.32 2.44 13.07
C LEU A 277 9.68 3.92 13.22
N ARG A 278 10.94 4.23 12.99
CA ARG A 278 11.40 5.61 12.78
C ARG A 278 11.42 5.87 11.28
N LEU A 279 10.65 6.86 10.82
CA LEU A 279 10.64 7.26 9.42
C LEU A 279 12.01 7.83 9.03
N ARG A 280 12.47 7.48 7.83
CA ARG A 280 13.66 8.11 7.21
C ARG A 280 13.28 9.41 6.51
N TYR A 281 12.06 9.43 5.99
CA TYR A 281 11.44 10.56 5.32
C TYR A 281 10.19 10.97 6.10
N PRO A 282 10.37 11.69 7.23
CA PRO A 282 9.26 12.09 8.11
C PRO A 282 8.25 12.98 7.39
N THR A 283 8.70 13.79 6.46
CA THR A 283 7.85 14.65 5.64
C THR A 283 8.13 14.47 4.16
N VAL A 284 7.21 14.96 3.33
CA VAL A 284 7.38 14.98 1.88
C VAL A 284 8.62 15.78 1.46
N ALA A 285 8.96 16.84 2.19
CA ALA A 285 10.15 17.65 1.92
C ALA A 285 11.46 16.85 2.05
N ASP A 286 11.47 15.81 2.89
CA ASP A 286 12.66 14.99 3.11
C ASP A 286 12.90 13.97 1.99
N GLY A 287 11.89 13.71 1.13
CA GLY A 287 11.92 12.59 0.19
C GLY A 287 11.64 12.92 -1.28
N ILE A 288 11.45 14.20 -1.64
CA ILE A 288 11.30 14.68 -3.03
C ILE A 288 12.63 15.13 -3.59
#